data_bd5f6bb8dffc8be08e8d34499e6838ce
#
_entry.id   bd5f6bb8dffc8be08e8d34499e6838ce
#
_cell.length_a   1.000
_cell.length_b   1.000
_cell.length_c   1.000
_cell.angle_alpha   90.00
_cell.angle_beta   90.00
_cell.angle_gamma   90.00
#
_symmetry.space_group_name_H-M   'P 1'
#
loop_
_entity.id
_entity.type
_entity.pdbx_description
1 polymer ?
#
loop_
_entity_poly.entity_id
_entity_poly.type
_entity_poly.pdbx_seq_one_letter_code
_entity_poly.pdbx_strand_id
1 'polypeptide(L)'
;MRTELLTYLTAQLTGSIKTSQELPFEEGTNALYLKNARRVYLDEPYTEQDTLFPTLGSLQINQRTTIVRWYLSVDAKQRNTDLDSALTILGSAKDITTITGVYTRLFDYTVTIDNDRVVYEGEYRFANLA
;
A
#
# COMPACT_ATOMS: atom_id res chain seq x y z
N MET A 1 -1.58 7.02 7.59
CA MET A 1 -0.62 6.06 6.97
C MET A 1 -0.36 6.31 5.50
N ARG A 2 -1.38 6.60 4.72
CA ARG A 2 -1.20 6.91 3.29
C ARG A 2 -0.22 8.07 3.05
N THR A 3 -0.36 9.15 3.80
CA THR A 3 0.47 10.33 3.65
C THR A 3 1.95 10.02 3.92
N GLU A 4 2.26 9.31 4.98
CA GLU A 4 3.62 8.93 5.35
C GLU A 4 4.24 8.00 4.31
N LEU A 5 3.49 6.99 3.85
CA LEU A 5 3.93 6.09 2.79
C LEU A 5 4.17 6.84 1.48
N LEU A 6 3.25 7.73 1.11
CA LEU A 6 3.35 8.52 -0.11
C LEU A 6 4.59 9.42 -0.09
N THR A 7 4.86 10.07 1.03
CA THR A 7 6.04 10.92 1.21
C THR A 7 7.33 10.11 1.05
N TYR A 8 7.41 8.97 1.72
CA TYR A 8 8.57 8.09 1.64
C TYR A 8 8.79 7.59 0.20
N LEU A 9 7.74 7.04 -0.42
CA LEU A 9 7.83 6.49 -1.77
C LEU A 9 8.17 7.55 -2.81
N THR A 10 7.63 8.76 -2.67
CA THR A 10 7.97 9.88 -3.56
C THR A 10 9.45 10.21 -3.50
N ALA A 11 10.06 10.15 -2.33
CA ALA A 11 11.48 10.41 -2.15
C ALA A 11 12.35 9.25 -2.68
N GLN A 12 11.90 8.01 -2.54
CA GLN A 12 12.71 6.82 -2.86
C GLN A 12 12.56 6.35 -4.32
N LEU A 13 11.38 6.51 -4.92
CA LEU A 13 11.13 6.11 -6.30
C LEU A 13 11.60 7.20 -7.26
N THR A 14 12.88 7.16 -7.62
CA THR A 14 13.53 8.17 -8.49
C THR A 14 13.70 7.71 -9.92
N GLY A 15 13.39 6.45 -10.23
CA GLY A 15 13.49 5.88 -11.57
C GLY A 15 12.29 6.18 -12.47
N SER A 16 12.03 5.32 -13.42
CA SER A 16 10.88 5.45 -14.33
C SER A 16 9.54 5.19 -13.65
N ILE A 17 9.54 4.40 -12.56
CA ILE A 17 8.36 4.14 -11.75
C ILE A 17 8.35 5.14 -10.60
N LYS A 18 7.29 5.93 -10.52
CA LYS A 18 7.12 6.99 -9.52
C LYS A 18 5.77 6.88 -8.85
N THR A 19 5.57 7.66 -7.79
CA THR A 19 4.27 7.74 -7.12
C THR A 19 3.31 8.65 -7.86
N SER A 20 2.01 8.43 -7.62
CA SER A 20 0.94 9.33 -8.04
C SER A 20 0.27 9.91 -6.80
N GLN A 21 -0.07 11.20 -6.85
CA GLN A 21 -0.86 11.85 -5.80
C GLN A 21 -2.35 11.53 -5.93
N GLU A 22 -2.77 11.05 -7.10
CA GLU A 22 -4.15 10.73 -7.39
C GLU A 22 -4.59 9.45 -6.69
N LEU A 23 -5.88 9.30 -6.46
CA LEU A 23 -6.48 8.05 -5.98
C LEU A 23 -6.60 7.06 -7.14
N PRO A 24 -6.54 5.74 -6.85
CA PRO A 24 -6.59 4.72 -7.89
C PRO A 24 -7.99 4.48 -8.49
N PHE A 25 -9.01 5.17 -7.99
CA PHE A 25 -10.39 4.99 -8.41
C PHE A 25 -10.86 6.13 -9.28
N GLU A 26 -11.73 5.80 -10.23
CA GLU A 26 -12.40 6.80 -11.05
C GLU A 26 -13.35 7.64 -10.19
N GLU A 27 -13.36 8.96 -10.40
CA GLU A 27 -14.16 9.90 -9.64
C GLU A 27 -15.66 9.54 -9.78
N GLY A 28 -16.34 9.47 -8.64
CA GLY A 28 -17.77 9.15 -8.57
C GLY A 28 -18.12 7.68 -8.72
N THR A 29 -17.13 6.79 -8.85
CA THR A 29 -17.31 5.34 -8.92
C THR A 29 -16.32 4.61 -8.03
N ASN A 30 -16.57 3.32 -7.82
CA ASN A 30 -15.60 2.44 -7.15
C ASN A 30 -14.77 1.63 -8.16
N ALA A 31 -14.84 2.00 -9.44
CA ALA A 31 -14.09 1.31 -10.48
C ALA A 31 -12.60 1.68 -10.41
N LEU A 32 -11.74 0.67 -10.44
CA LEU A 32 -10.31 0.86 -10.46
C LEU A 32 -9.90 1.58 -11.75
N TYR A 33 -9.19 2.69 -11.60
CA TYR A 33 -8.75 3.50 -12.73
C TYR A 33 -7.30 3.90 -12.59
N LEU A 34 -6.42 3.14 -13.22
CA LEU A 34 -4.98 3.41 -13.27
C LEU A 34 -4.66 4.17 -14.55
N LYS A 35 -4.84 5.49 -14.50
CA LYS A 35 -4.69 6.38 -15.65
C LYS A 35 -3.33 6.29 -16.32
N ASN A 36 -2.28 6.18 -15.52
CA ASN A 36 -0.92 6.17 -16.01
C ASN A 36 -0.21 4.87 -15.63
N ALA A 37 0.39 4.21 -16.61
CA ALA A 37 1.33 3.14 -16.35
C ALA A 37 2.57 3.69 -15.62
N ARG A 38 3.26 2.83 -14.87
CA ARG A 38 4.47 3.19 -14.12
C ARG A 38 4.26 4.23 -13.03
N ARG A 39 3.05 4.27 -12.46
CA ARG A 39 2.73 5.09 -11.28
C ARG A 39 2.19 4.20 -10.19
N VAL A 40 2.67 4.42 -8.98
CA VAL A 40 2.18 3.74 -7.78
C VAL A 40 1.09 4.59 -7.17
N TYR A 41 -0.10 4.03 -7.09
CA TYR A 41 -1.28 4.66 -6.50
C TYR A 41 -1.50 4.08 -5.11
N LEU A 42 -1.81 4.91 -4.15
CA LEU A 42 -2.09 4.52 -2.77
C LEU A 42 -3.52 4.92 -2.38
N ASP A 43 -4.19 4.02 -1.67
CA ASP A 43 -5.51 4.25 -1.10
C ASP A 43 -5.55 3.71 0.33
N GLU A 44 -6.16 4.45 1.24
CA GLU A 44 -6.37 4.04 2.63
C GLU A 44 -7.87 3.88 2.88
N PRO A 45 -8.43 2.70 2.51
CA PRO A 45 -9.88 2.54 2.47
C PRO A 45 -10.53 2.49 3.86
N TYR A 46 -9.87 1.88 4.84
CA TYR A 46 -10.46 1.71 6.16
C TYR A 46 -9.44 1.24 7.20
N THR A 47 -9.86 1.34 8.47
CA THR A 47 -9.13 0.79 9.61
C THR A 47 -10.01 -0.26 10.29
N GLU A 48 -9.46 -1.45 10.51
CA GLU A 48 -10.13 -2.53 11.25
C GLU A 48 -9.79 -2.44 12.73
N GLN A 49 -10.74 -2.79 13.59
CA GLN A 49 -10.52 -2.88 15.02
C GLN A 49 -11.04 -4.20 15.54
N ASP A 50 -10.18 -4.94 16.25
CA ASP A 50 -10.50 -6.22 16.86
C ASP A 50 -10.16 -6.22 18.35
N THR A 51 -10.92 -6.99 19.12
CA THR A 51 -10.62 -7.26 20.51
C THR A 51 -9.68 -8.47 20.59
N LEU A 52 -8.43 -8.23 21.03
CA LEU A 52 -7.43 -9.30 21.16
C LEU A 52 -7.70 -10.18 22.39
N PHE A 53 -7.98 -9.53 23.54
CA PHE A 53 -8.18 -10.21 24.80
C PHE A 53 -9.37 -9.58 25.53
N PRO A 54 -10.55 -10.22 25.54
CA PRO A 54 -11.61 -9.83 26.45
C PRO A 54 -11.19 -10.22 27.86
N THR A 55 -11.12 -9.24 28.76
CA THR A 55 -10.82 -9.49 30.18
C THR A 55 -12.09 -9.50 31.00
N LEU A 56 -12.04 -10.13 32.20
CA LEU A 56 -13.12 -10.04 33.16
C LEU A 56 -13.21 -8.59 33.64
N GLY A 57 -14.38 -8.01 33.45
CA GLY A 57 -14.63 -6.61 33.79
C GLY A 57 -14.70 -5.73 32.55
N SER A 58 -14.39 -4.44 32.70
CA SER A 58 -14.54 -3.43 31.66
C SER A 58 -13.29 -3.24 30.80
N LEU A 59 -12.17 -3.87 31.14
CA LEU A 59 -10.91 -3.68 30.43
C LEU A 59 -10.79 -4.66 29.26
N GLN A 60 -10.59 -4.12 28.06
CA GLN A 60 -10.35 -4.89 26.84
C GLN A 60 -9.07 -4.41 26.19
N ILE A 61 -8.31 -5.35 25.61
CA ILE A 61 -7.16 -5.03 24.79
C ILE A 61 -7.59 -5.16 23.33
N ASN A 62 -7.61 -4.04 22.61
CA ASN A 62 -8.02 -3.96 21.21
C ASN A 62 -6.82 -3.79 20.31
N GLN A 63 -6.92 -4.37 19.13
CA GLN A 63 -5.99 -4.17 18.03
C GLN A 63 -6.66 -3.29 16.98
N ARG A 64 -5.92 -2.32 16.48
CA ARG A 64 -6.32 -1.53 15.33
C ARG A 64 -5.38 -1.84 14.17
N THR A 65 -5.92 -2.23 13.03
CA THR A 65 -5.17 -2.48 11.82
C THR A 65 -5.53 -1.46 10.76
N THR A 66 -4.56 -0.67 10.35
CA THR A 66 -4.70 0.29 9.24
C THR A 66 -4.23 -0.39 7.97
N ILE A 67 -5.06 -0.35 6.93
CA ILE A 67 -4.79 -0.95 5.63
C ILE A 67 -4.58 0.15 4.62
N VAL A 68 -3.43 0.11 3.92
CA VAL A 68 -3.16 0.99 2.77
C VAL A 68 -2.96 0.11 1.56
N ARG A 69 -3.81 0.22 0.58
CA ARG A 69 -3.70 -0.51 -0.68
C ARG A 69 -2.87 0.25 -1.68
N TRP A 70 -2.11 -0.48 -2.48
CA TRP A 70 -1.31 0.10 -3.54
C TRP A 70 -1.54 -0.63 -4.85
N TYR A 71 -1.41 0.10 -5.94
CA TYR A 71 -1.64 -0.39 -7.28
C TYR A 71 -0.55 0.13 -8.20
N LEU A 72 -0.08 -0.74 -9.10
CA LEU A 72 0.91 -0.38 -10.10
C LEU A 72 0.62 -1.16 -11.37
N SER A 73 0.52 -0.48 -12.51
CA SER A 73 0.45 -1.14 -13.80
C SER A 73 1.70 -0.85 -14.61
N VAL A 74 2.21 -1.86 -15.31
CA VAL A 74 3.34 -1.73 -16.23
C VAL A 74 3.00 -2.46 -17.52
N ASP A 75 3.62 -2.05 -18.63
CA ASP A 75 3.50 -2.78 -19.88
C ASP A 75 4.19 -4.13 -19.77
N ALA A 76 3.55 -5.17 -20.29
CA ALA A 76 4.08 -6.54 -20.22
C ALA A 76 5.46 -6.70 -20.87
N LYS A 77 5.77 -5.86 -21.85
CA LYS A 77 7.05 -5.86 -22.58
C LYS A 77 8.18 -5.10 -21.87
N GLN A 78 7.87 -4.41 -20.76
CA GLN A 78 8.81 -3.50 -20.09
C GLN A 78 9.21 -4.01 -18.70
N ARG A 79 9.37 -5.32 -18.55
CA ARG A 79 10.00 -5.88 -17.36
C ARG A 79 11.48 -5.51 -17.40
N ASN A 80 11.85 -4.53 -16.59
CA ASN A 80 13.22 -4.06 -16.49
C ASN A 80 13.66 -4.02 -15.03
N THR A 81 14.91 -3.69 -14.81
CA THR A 81 15.52 -3.57 -13.49
C THR A 81 14.82 -2.53 -12.60
N ASP A 82 14.19 -1.51 -13.20
CA ASP A 82 13.45 -0.49 -12.46
C ASP A 82 12.25 -1.08 -11.73
N LEU A 83 11.58 -2.07 -12.31
CA LEU A 83 10.45 -2.73 -11.67
C LEU A 83 10.88 -3.48 -10.41
N ASP A 84 11.98 -4.23 -10.49
CA ASP A 84 12.50 -4.97 -9.34
C ASP A 84 12.94 -4.02 -8.23
N SER A 85 13.62 -2.93 -8.58
CA SER A 85 14.00 -1.89 -7.64
C SER A 85 12.78 -1.24 -6.99
N ALA A 86 11.75 -0.94 -7.77
CA ALA A 86 10.51 -0.34 -7.27
C ALA A 86 9.78 -1.28 -6.30
N LEU A 87 9.69 -2.57 -6.62
CA LEU A 87 9.07 -3.55 -5.73
C LEU A 87 9.84 -3.71 -4.42
N THR A 88 11.17 -3.65 -4.47
CA THR A 88 12.01 -3.67 -3.28
C THR A 88 11.77 -2.44 -2.40
N ILE A 89 11.68 -1.27 -3.00
CA ILE A 89 11.37 -0.02 -2.30
C ILE A 89 9.97 -0.06 -1.68
N LEU A 90 8.98 -0.55 -2.42
CA LEU A 90 7.63 -0.73 -1.91
C LEU A 90 7.61 -1.64 -0.68
N GLY A 91 8.31 -2.75 -0.72
CA GLY A 91 8.41 -3.65 0.42
C GLY A 91 9.09 -3.02 1.64
N SER A 92 10.14 -2.26 1.44
CA SER A 92 10.87 -1.60 2.54
C SER A 92 10.08 -0.44 3.16
N ALA A 93 9.10 0.11 2.45
CA ALA A 93 8.28 1.20 2.96
C ALA A 93 7.45 0.83 4.20
N LYS A 94 7.20 -0.46 4.43
CA LYS A 94 6.52 -0.90 5.66
C LYS A 94 7.30 -0.57 6.93
N ASP A 95 8.62 -0.40 6.82
CA ASP A 95 9.52 -0.23 7.97
C ASP A 95 9.93 1.23 8.22
N ILE A 96 9.24 2.19 7.64
CA ILE A 96 9.57 3.61 7.81
C ILE A 96 9.40 4.04 9.27
N THR A 97 10.39 4.79 9.77
CA THR A 97 10.48 5.15 11.17
C THR A 97 9.49 6.23 11.61
N THR A 98 8.91 6.96 10.66
CA THR A 98 7.88 7.97 10.95
C THR A 98 6.56 7.36 11.40
N ILE A 99 6.34 6.08 11.15
CA ILE A 99 5.16 5.36 11.63
C ILE A 99 5.49 4.77 13.00
N THR A 100 5.00 5.42 14.07
CA THR A 100 5.26 5.02 15.44
C THR A 100 4.10 4.22 16.03
N GLY A 101 4.37 3.48 17.11
CA GLY A 101 3.34 2.73 17.84
C GLY A 101 2.87 1.46 17.15
N VAL A 102 3.41 1.13 16.00
CA VAL A 102 3.04 -0.06 15.23
C VAL A 102 3.91 -1.24 15.64
N TYR A 103 3.28 -2.33 16.08
CA TYR A 103 4.00 -3.54 16.48
C TYR A 103 4.03 -4.62 15.38
N THR A 104 3.12 -4.57 14.41
CA THR A 104 3.09 -5.49 13.27
C THR A 104 3.04 -4.71 11.98
N ARG A 105 3.90 -5.07 11.04
CA ARG A 105 4.00 -4.44 9.73
C ARG A 105 4.05 -5.53 8.68
N LEU A 106 3.06 -5.55 7.79
CA LEU A 106 2.96 -6.54 6.73
C LEU A 106 2.89 -5.87 5.37
N PHE A 107 3.44 -6.54 4.38
CA PHE A 107 3.41 -6.12 2.98
C PHE A 107 3.21 -7.35 2.12
N ASP A 108 2.23 -7.29 1.21
CA ASP A 108 2.03 -8.33 0.21
C ASP A 108 1.48 -7.73 -1.09
N TYR A 109 1.46 -8.55 -2.12
CA TYR A 109 0.83 -8.18 -3.38
C TYR A 109 0.52 -9.41 -4.22
N THR A 110 -0.39 -9.24 -5.18
CA THR A 110 -0.71 -10.20 -6.23
C THR A 110 -0.45 -9.56 -7.59
N VAL A 111 -0.25 -10.41 -8.60
CA VAL A 111 0.03 -9.99 -9.96
C VAL A 111 -1.05 -10.53 -10.87
N THR A 112 -1.63 -9.65 -11.68
CA THR A 112 -2.63 -10.02 -12.68
C THR A 112 -2.16 -9.55 -14.05
N ILE A 113 -2.27 -10.42 -15.05
CA ILE A 113 -1.96 -10.09 -16.43
C ILE A 113 -3.27 -9.77 -17.14
N ASP A 114 -3.37 -8.56 -17.68
CA ASP A 114 -4.52 -8.09 -18.43
C ASP A 114 -4.07 -7.53 -19.77
N ASN A 115 -4.24 -8.31 -20.85
CA ASN A 115 -3.79 -7.97 -22.20
C ASN A 115 -2.31 -7.58 -22.23
N ASP A 116 -2.03 -6.31 -22.53
CA ASP A 116 -0.67 -5.78 -22.66
C ASP A 116 -0.09 -5.27 -21.33
N ARG A 117 -0.87 -5.36 -20.24
CA ARG A 117 -0.48 -4.80 -18.96
C ARG A 117 -0.34 -5.88 -17.90
N VAL A 118 0.62 -5.67 -17.02
CA VAL A 118 0.76 -6.42 -15.78
C VAL A 118 0.35 -5.48 -14.65
N VAL A 119 -0.64 -5.88 -13.87
CA VAL A 119 -1.16 -5.10 -12.76
C VAL A 119 -0.71 -5.74 -11.45
N TYR A 120 -0.03 -4.94 -10.64
CA TYR A 120 0.33 -5.29 -9.27
C TYR A 120 -0.67 -4.64 -8.35
N GLU A 121 -1.24 -5.44 -7.48
CA GLU A 121 -2.21 -4.98 -6.49
C GLU A 121 -1.81 -5.55 -5.14
N GLY A 122 -1.54 -4.67 -4.20
CA GLY A 122 -1.06 -5.09 -2.90
C GLY A 122 -1.57 -4.23 -1.77
N GLU A 123 -1.14 -4.57 -0.57
CA GLU A 123 -1.51 -3.83 0.62
C GLU A 123 -0.42 -3.80 1.66
N TYR A 124 -0.43 -2.73 2.45
CA TYR A 124 0.29 -2.63 3.71
C TYR A 124 -0.69 -2.78 4.85
N ARG A 125 -0.30 -3.53 5.87
CA ARG A 125 -1.06 -3.66 7.11
C ARG A 125 -0.20 -3.22 8.28
N PHE A 126 -0.73 -2.30 9.06
CA PHE A 126 -0.05 -1.77 10.23
C PHE A 126 -0.95 -1.99 11.44
N ALA A 127 -0.53 -2.87 12.35
CA ALA A 127 -1.30 -3.18 13.54
C ALA A 127 -0.71 -2.50 14.76
N ASN A 128 -1.56 -1.84 15.53
CA ASN A 128 -1.20 -1.20 16.79
C ASN A 128 -2.25 -1.47 17.85
N LEU A 129 -1.86 -1.34 19.11
CA LEU A 129 -2.81 -1.39 20.22
C LEU A 129 -3.65 -0.12 20.24
N ALA A 130 -4.95 -0.32 20.40
CA ALA A 130 -5.90 0.78 20.43
C ALA A 130 -6.16 1.24 21.87
#